data_0efbd373ab159319d2398b1b15e38a8f
#
_entry.id   0efbd373ab159319d2398b1b15e38a8f
#
_cell.length_a   1.000
_cell.length_b   1.000
_cell.length_c   1.000
_cell.angle_alpha   90.00
_cell.angle_beta   90.00
_cell.angle_gamma   90.00
#
_symmetry.space_group_name_H-M   'P 1'
#
loop_
_entity.id
_entity.type
_entity.pdbx_description
1 polymer ?
#
loop_
_entity_poly.entity_id
_entity_poly.type
_entity_poly.pdbx_seq_one_letter_code
_entity_poly.pdbx_strand_id
1 'polypeptide(L)'
;MADLAALTVLNTKRWAQAKILPARAAEFKAPAQKAVDNRARYETIETRTGVSWLFVAVSHYRESSQNFSKSLAQGDPWNKVSTHVPVGRGPFASFEDAAVDALVNCAPFAARNSDWSIGSMLTLLERYNGLSYANANRPSPYIWSGTDQYSIGKVVVDHGPIEPIVDKQDRKRSCRERV
;
A
#
# COMPACT_ATOMS: atom_id res chain seq x y z
N MET A 1 5.04 -9.39 -18.25
CA MET A 1 4.67 -9.48 -16.82
C MET A 1 5.93 -9.22 -16.02
N ALA A 2 5.88 -8.39 -14.97
CA ALA A 2 7.06 -8.07 -14.18
C ALA A 2 7.65 -9.32 -13.52
N ASP A 3 8.97 -9.46 -13.60
CA ASP A 3 9.72 -10.45 -12.84
C ASP A 3 9.85 -9.97 -11.38
N LEU A 4 9.20 -10.67 -10.46
CA LEU A 4 9.16 -10.27 -9.05
C LEU A 4 10.52 -10.40 -8.35
N ALA A 5 11.36 -11.37 -8.74
CA ALA A 5 12.69 -11.50 -8.17
C ALA A 5 13.58 -10.33 -8.60
N ALA A 6 13.56 -10.00 -9.88
CA ALA A 6 14.28 -8.83 -10.40
C ALA A 6 13.75 -7.53 -9.77
N LEU A 7 12.44 -7.40 -9.58
CA LEU A 7 11.82 -6.25 -8.93
C LEU A 7 12.25 -6.13 -7.46
N THR A 8 12.37 -7.24 -6.74
CA THR A 8 12.85 -7.26 -5.35
C THR A 8 14.28 -6.75 -5.25
N VAL A 9 15.17 -7.22 -6.14
CA VAL A 9 16.56 -6.72 -6.20
C VAL A 9 16.58 -5.22 -6.52
N LEU A 10 15.77 -4.78 -7.48
CA LEU A 10 15.69 -3.37 -7.87
C LEU A 10 15.15 -2.49 -6.72
N ASN A 11 14.13 -2.94 -6.01
CA ASN A 11 13.56 -2.22 -4.86
C ASN A 11 14.55 -2.15 -3.69
N THR A 12 15.32 -3.21 -3.43
CA THR A 12 16.40 -3.19 -2.45
C THR A 12 17.44 -2.12 -2.80
N LYS A 13 17.88 -2.08 -4.06
CA LYS A 13 18.85 -1.10 -4.54
C LYS A 13 18.30 0.34 -4.45
N ARG A 14 17.07 0.55 -4.88
CA ARG A 14 16.41 1.87 -4.78
C ARG A 14 16.32 2.34 -3.33
N TRP A 15 15.92 1.45 -2.42
CA TRP A 15 15.84 1.79 -1.00
C TRP A 15 17.18 2.25 -0.43
N ALA A 16 18.26 1.55 -0.74
CA ALA A 16 19.60 1.91 -0.28
C ALA A 16 20.08 3.29 -0.77
N GLN A 17 19.52 3.78 -1.88
CA GLN A 17 19.89 5.04 -2.52
C GLN A 17 18.88 6.15 -2.30
N ALA A 18 17.63 5.81 -1.95
CA ALA A 18 16.52 6.75 -1.87
C ALA A 18 16.75 7.84 -0.82
N LYS A 19 16.45 9.08 -1.23
CA LYS A 19 16.43 10.24 -0.34
C LYS A 19 15.06 10.89 -0.41
N ILE A 20 14.50 11.21 0.76
CA ILE A 20 13.27 12.00 0.81
C ILE A 20 13.58 13.41 0.28
N LEU A 21 12.75 13.87 -0.65
CA LEU A 21 12.87 15.24 -1.17
C LEU A 21 12.60 16.24 -0.04
N PRO A 22 13.52 17.21 0.22
CA PRO A 22 13.37 18.16 1.32
C PRO A 22 12.03 18.90 1.31
N ALA A 23 11.55 19.31 0.13
CA ALA A 23 10.27 19.98 -0.05
C ALA A 23 9.05 19.13 0.35
N ARG A 24 9.22 17.80 0.45
CA ARG A 24 8.15 16.85 0.76
C ARG A 24 8.29 16.19 2.14
N ALA A 25 9.40 16.40 2.82
CA ALA A 25 9.69 15.73 4.10
C ALA A 25 8.61 15.99 5.17
N ALA A 26 8.06 17.20 5.20
CA ALA A 26 7.02 17.57 6.16
C ALA A 26 5.70 16.77 5.97
N GLU A 27 5.41 16.32 4.74
CA GLU A 27 4.20 15.57 4.41
C GLU A 27 4.17 14.20 5.10
N PHE A 28 5.34 13.63 5.42
CA PHE A 28 5.45 12.27 5.96
C PHE A 28 5.54 12.21 7.48
N LYS A 29 5.79 13.34 8.17
CA LYS A 29 5.94 13.35 9.64
C LYS A 29 4.68 12.89 10.38
N ALA A 30 3.55 13.51 10.07
CA ALA A 30 2.29 13.16 10.74
C ALA A 30 1.81 11.73 10.43
N PRO A 31 1.82 11.24 9.17
CA PRO A 31 1.52 9.84 8.89
C PRO A 31 2.46 8.84 9.55
N ALA A 32 3.76 9.13 9.59
CA ALA A 32 4.74 8.26 10.24
C ALA A 32 4.52 8.22 11.76
N GLN A 33 4.31 9.37 12.41
CA GLN A 33 3.99 9.42 13.82
C GLN A 33 2.70 8.65 14.12
N LYS A 34 1.65 8.86 13.33
CA LYS A 34 0.38 8.13 13.50
C LYS A 34 0.56 6.62 13.34
N ALA A 35 1.45 6.16 12.46
CA ALA A 35 1.78 4.74 12.33
C ALA A 35 2.43 4.20 13.61
N VAL A 36 3.38 4.94 14.19
CA VAL A 36 4.07 4.58 15.44
C VAL A 36 3.09 4.60 16.63
N ASP A 37 2.26 5.62 16.75
CA ASP A 37 1.28 5.76 17.84
C ASP A 37 0.24 4.61 17.83
N ASN A 38 -0.04 4.04 16.66
CA ASN A 38 -0.97 2.92 16.50
C ASN A 38 -0.28 1.58 16.27
N ARG A 39 1.03 1.49 16.54
CA ARG A 39 1.83 0.29 16.30
C ARG A 39 1.22 -0.96 16.95
N ALA A 40 0.78 -0.89 18.19
CA ALA A 40 0.19 -2.02 18.90
C ALA A 40 -1.03 -2.63 18.16
N ARG A 41 -1.85 -1.80 17.50
CA ARG A 41 -2.97 -2.29 16.67
C ARG A 41 -2.48 -3.02 15.43
N TYR A 42 -1.44 -2.53 14.79
CA TYR A 42 -0.84 -3.20 13.62
C TYR A 42 -0.12 -4.49 14.01
N GLU A 43 0.54 -4.53 15.18
CA GLU A 43 1.17 -5.73 15.73
C GLU A 43 0.14 -6.81 16.10
N THR A 44 -1.08 -6.44 16.50
CA THR A 44 -2.19 -7.39 16.66
C THR A 44 -2.53 -8.08 15.34
N ILE A 45 -2.50 -7.34 14.22
CA ILE A 45 -2.73 -7.92 12.90
C ILE A 45 -1.53 -8.78 12.47
N GLU A 46 -0.31 -8.34 12.72
CA GLU A 46 0.91 -9.11 12.47
C GLU A 46 0.89 -10.46 13.20
N THR A 47 0.54 -10.47 14.48
CA THR A 47 0.42 -11.69 15.28
C THR A 47 -0.59 -12.67 14.68
N ARG A 48 -1.68 -12.18 14.09
CA ARG A 48 -2.75 -13.00 13.51
C ARG A 48 -2.45 -13.48 12.09
N THR A 49 -1.56 -12.80 11.36
CA THR A 49 -1.37 -13.03 9.92
C THR A 49 0.06 -13.35 9.52
N GLY A 50 1.05 -13.05 10.36
CA GLY A 50 2.47 -13.06 10.00
C GLY A 50 2.90 -11.90 9.09
N VAL A 51 1.99 -10.98 8.77
CA VAL A 51 2.29 -9.82 7.92
C VAL A 51 2.91 -8.71 8.76
N SER A 52 4.11 -8.26 8.39
CA SER A 52 4.82 -7.19 9.10
C SER A 52 3.93 -5.98 9.38
N TRP A 53 3.94 -5.50 10.63
CA TRP A 53 3.18 -4.32 11.04
C TRP A 53 3.50 -3.08 10.19
N LEU A 54 4.74 -2.97 9.70
CA LEU A 54 5.15 -1.89 8.79
C LEU A 54 4.39 -1.96 7.46
N PHE A 55 4.28 -3.17 6.88
CA PHE A 55 3.47 -3.37 5.67
C PHE A 55 2.01 -2.96 5.91
N VAL A 56 1.42 -3.40 7.02
CA VAL A 56 0.04 -3.07 7.38
C VAL A 56 -0.14 -1.56 7.52
N ALA A 57 0.77 -0.88 8.24
CA ALA A 57 0.71 0.56 8.47
C ALA A 57 0.82 1.36 7.16
N VAL A 58 1.76 0.99 6.28
CA VAL A 58 1.95 1.65 4.98
C VAL A 58 0.74 1.41 4.07
N SER A 59 0.24 0.19 3.98
CA SER A 59 -0.97 -0.11 3.21
C SER A 59 -2.17 0.68 3.74
N HIS A 60 -2.36 0.74 5.06
CA HIS A 60 -3.44 1.52 5.67
C HIS A 60 -3.34 3.02 5.37
N TYR A 61 -2.12 3.57 5.37
CA TYR A 61 -1.89 4.94 4.95
C TYR A 61 -2.27 5.15 3.48
N ARG A 62 -1.83 4.25 2.59
CA ARG A 62 -2.06 4.37 1.14
C ARG A 62 -3.53 4.17 0.76
N GLU A 63 -4.22 3.26 1.41
CA GLU A 63 -5.58 2.87 1.04
C GLU A 63 -6.67 3.76 1.66
N SER A 64 -6.48 4.22 2.88
CA SER A 64 -7.52 4.93 3.62
C SER A 64 -7.01 6.10 4.47
N SER A 65 -5.77 6.57 4.24
CA SER A 65 -5.13 7.65 5.02
C SER A 65 -5.14 7.34 6.52
N GLN A 66 -4.93 6.08 6.89
CA GLN A 66 -4.96 5.58 8.27
C GLN A 66 -6.30 5.86 8.99
N ASN A 67 -7.40 5.77 8.26
CA ASN A 67 -8.73 5.88 8.84
C ASN A 67 -9.21 4.51 9.32
N PHE A 68 -9.19 4.30 10.64
CA PHE A 68 -9.59 3.03 11.27
C PHE A 68 -11.09 2.69 11.16
N SER A 69 -11.92 3.54 10.58
CA SER A 69 -13.30 3.18 10.24
C SER A 69 -13.44 2.52 8.87
N LYS A 70 -12.31 2.35 8.13
CA LYS A 70 -12.28 1.85 6.76
C LYS A 70 -11.45 0.60 6.64
N SER A 71 -11.87 -0.29 5.73
CA SER A 71 -11.15 -1.51 5.39
C SER A 71 -9.79 -1.21 4.74
N LEU A 72 -8.81 -2.07 5.01
CA LEU A 72 -7.50 -2.06 4.41
C LEU A 72 -7.54 -2.48 2.92
N ALA A 73 -8.52 -3.30 2.52
CA ALA A 73 -8.60 -3.84 1.16
C ALA A 73 -9.12 -2.83 0.14
N GLN A 74 -10.23 -2.16 0.40
CA GLN A 74 -10.93 -1.32 -0.57
C GLN A 74 -11.33 0.06 -0.05
N GLY A 75 -10.99 0.36 1.22
CA GLY A 75 -11.34 1.64 1.85
C GLY A 75 -12.83 1.85 2.14
N ASP A 76 -13.67 0.83 1.98
CA ASP A 76 -15.07 0.85 2.42
C ASP A 76 -15.16 0.78 3.96
N PRO A 77 -16.26 1.26 4.58
CA PRO A 77 -16.49 1.02 6.00
C PRO A 77 -16.49 -0.47 6.31
N TRP A 78 -15.61 -0.90 7.22
CA TRP A 78 -15.47 -2.33 7.56
C TRP A 78 -16.71 -2.95 8.21
N ASN A 79 -17.57 -2.14 8.83
CA ASN A 79 -18.82 -2.56 9.46
C ASN A 79 -20.00 -2.65 8.48
N LYS A 80 -19.73 -2.57 7.17
CA LYS A 80 -20.71 -2.77 6.09
C LYS A 80 -20.18 -3.79 5.09
N VAL A 81 -21.07 -4.33 4.27
CA VAL A 81 -20.66 -5.16 3.13
C VAL A 81 -19.99 -4.25 2.09
N SER A 82 -18.83 -4.66 1.60
CA SER A 82 -18.07 -3.88 0.62
C SER A 82 -18.78 -3.80 -0.73
N THR A 83 -18.76 -2.61 -1.33
CA THR A 83 -19.31 -2.31 -2.64
C THR A 83 -18.23 -2.14 -3.71
N HIS A 84 -16.97 -1.95 -3.29
CA HIS A 84 -15.80 -1.91 -4.15
C HIS A 84 -15.07 -3.26 -4.13
N VAL A 85 -14.22 -3.50 -5.13
CA VAL A 85 -13.48 -4.75 -5.27
C VAL A 85 -12.42 -4.90 -4.16
N PRO A 86 -12.41 -6.03 -3.46
CA PRO A 86 -13.27 -7.21 -3.59
C PRO A 86 -14.67 -6.97 -2.99
N VAL A 87 -15.70 -7.11 -3.84
CA VAL A 87 -17.11 -6.91 -3.47
C VAL A 87 -17.60 -8.02 -2.53
N GLY A 88 -18.57 -7.69 -1.67
CA GLY A 88 -19.27 -8.69 -0.84
C GLY A 88 -18.50 -9.12 0.41
N ARG A 89 -17.42 -8.39 0.78
CA ARG A 89 -16.65 -8.67 2.01
C ARG A 89 -17.27 -7.94 3.20
N GLY A 90 -17.27 -8.58 4.36
CA GLY A 90 -17.87 -8.02 5.57
C GLY A 90 -19.40 -8.25 5.68
N PRO A 91 -20.10 -7.58 6.60
CA PRO A 91 -19.52 -6.69 7.60
C PRO A 91 -18.56 -7.42 8.56
N PHE A 92 -17.57 -6.71 9.07
CA PHE A 92 -16.61 -7.22 10.05
C PHE A 92 -16.93 -6.67 11.45
N ALA A 93 -16.40 -7.31 12.50
CA ALA A 93 -16.59 -6.88 13.88
C ALA A 93 -15.62 -5.74 14.27
N SER A 94 -14.46 -5.65 13.60
CA SER A 94 -13.40 -4.66 13.86
C SER A 94 -12.59 -4.32 12.62
N PHE A 95 -11.80 -3.25 12.71
CA PHE A 95 -10.78 -2.94 11.70
C PHE A 95 -9.76 -4.08 11.56
N GLU A 96 -9.36 -4.66 12.69
CA GLU A 96 -8.39 -5.76 12.73
C GLU A 96 -8.92 -7.00 11.99
N ASP A 97 -10.20 -7.33 12.14
CA ASP A 97 -10.81 -8.46 11.41
C ASP A 97 -10.89 -8.18 9.92
N ALA A 98 -11.25 -6.96 9.52
CA ALA A 98 -11.24 -6.54 8.13
C ALA A 98 -9.83 -6.55 7.53
N ALA A 99 -8.81 -6.17 8.32
CA ALA A 99 -7.43 -6.20 7.90
C ALA A 99 -6.92 -7.65 7.73
N VAL A 100 -7.24 -8.54 8.66
CA VAL A 100 -6.91 -9.98 8.53
C VAL A 100 -7.54 -10.55 7.26
N ASP A 101 -8.82 -10.26 7.01
CA ASP A 101 -9.49 -10.70 5.79
C ASP A 101 -8.80 -10.17 4.53
N ALA A 102 -8.43 -8.89 4.50
CA ALA A 102 -7.74 -8.27 3.38
C ALA A 102 -6.38 -8.91 3.08
N LEU A 103 -5.63 -9.30 4.11
CA LEU A 103 -4.28 -9.82 3.98
C LEU A 103 -4.24 -11.32 3.68
N VAL A 104 -5.22 -12.07 4.19
CA VAL A 104 -5.30 -13.54 4.06
C VAL A 104 -6.12 -13.95 2.84
N ASN A 105 -7.27 -13.31 2.62
CA ASN A 105 -8.29 -13.77 1.69
C ASN A 105 -8.35 -12.93 0.39
N CYS A 106 -7.70 -11.78 0.35
CA CYS A 106 -7.72 -10.93 -0.84
C CYS A 106 -6.34 -10.91 -1.52
N ALA A 107 -6.33 -10.85 -2.87
CA ALA A 107 -5.09 -10.69 -3.60
C ALA A 107 -4.36 -9.39 -3.19
N PRO A 108 -3.04 -9.40 -3.10
CA PRO A 108 -2.07 -10.42 -3.47
C PRO A 108 -1.81 -11.50 -2.40
N PHE A 109 -2.70 -11.69 -1.42
CA PHE A 109 -2.57 -12.68 -0.34
C PHE A 109 -1.29 -12.46 0.49
N ALA A 110 -1.14 -11.28 1.06
CA ALA A 110 0.07 -10.83 1.73
C ALA A 110 0.52 -11.76 2.87
N ALA A 111 -0.41 -12.45 3.53
CA ALA A 111 -0.13 -13.43 4.58
C ALA A 111 0.63 -14.68 4.10
N ARG A 112 0.75 -14.88 2.78
CA ARG A 112 1.57 -15.97 2.20
C ARG A 112 3.05 -15.59 2.07
N ASN A 113 3.40 -14.32 2.31
CA ASN A 113 4.78 -13.87 2.27
C ASN A 113 5.47 -14.22 3.60
N SER A 114 6.65 -14.84 3.51
CA SER A 114 7.50 -15.18 4.65
C SER A 114 8.77 -14.33 4.73
N ASP A 115 9.11 -13.62 3.65
CA ASP A 115 10.28 -12.74 3.60
C ASP A 115 9.86 -11.28 3.78
N TRP A 116 10.16 -10.72 4.94
CA TRP A 116 9.90 -9.31 5.28
C TRP A 116 11.16 -8.43 5.18
N SER A 117 12.17 -8.86 4.41
CA SER A 117 13.25 -7.98 3.99
C SER A 117 12.70 -6.77 3.24
N ILE A 118 13.42 -5.65 3.28
CA ILE A 118 12.92 -4.39 2.71
C ILE A 118 12.57 -4.51 1.22
N GLY A 119 13.35 -5.22 0.44
CA GLY A 119 13.08 -5.40 -0.99
C GLY A 119 11.83 -6.23 -1.25
N SER A 120 11.64 -7.31 -0.49
CA SER A 120 10.45 -8.16 -0.57
C SER A 120 9.20 -7.40 -0.13
N MET A 121 9.26 -6.68 0.98
CA MET A 121 8.16 -5.86 1.48
C MET A 121 7.75 -4.78 0.48
N LEU A 122 8.69 -4.05 -0.11
CA LEU A 122 8.40 -3.03 -1.12
C LEU A 122 7.79 -3.63 -2.39
N THR A 123 8.28 -4.79 -2.82
CA THR A 123 7.73 -5.52 -3.96
C THR A 123 6.30 -5.97 -3.69
N LEU A 124 6.01 -6.43 -2.49
CA LEU A 124 4.66 -6.82 -2.09
C LEU A 124 3.72 -5.60 -2.01
N LEU A 125 4.20 -4.44 -1.56
CA LEU A 125 3.45 -3.19 -1.60
C LEU A 125 3.10 -2.77 -3.04
N GLU A 126 4.04 -2.92 -3.99
CA GLU A 126 3.73 -2.69 -5.41
C GLU A 126 2.66 -3.67 -5.94
N ARG A 127 2.76 -4.95 -5.58
CA ARG A 127 1.73 -5.95 -5.93
C ARG A 127 0.36 -5.60 -5.34
N TYR A 128 0.35 -5.08 -4.11
CA TYR A 128 -0.88 -4.66 -3.44
C TYR A 128 -1.60 -3.53 -4.19
N ASN A 129 -0.85 -2.62 -4.80
CA ASN A 129 -1.38 -1.55 -5.64
C ASN A 129 -1.58 -1.96 -7.11
N GLY A 130 -1.11 -3.14 -7.52
CA GLY A 130 -1.03 -3.57 -8.92
C GLY A 130 0.33 -3.28 -9.54
N LEU A 131 0.74 -4.12 -10.49
CA LEU A 131 2.09 -4.11 -11.07
C LEU A 131 2.23 -3.25 -12.35
N SER A 132 1.29 -2.35 -12.63
CA SER A 132 1.29 -1.55 -13.86
C SER A 132 2.59 -0.75 -14.05
N TYR A 133 3.11 -0.15 -12.98
CA TYR A 133 4.37 0.60 -13.03
C TYR A 133 5.57 -0.31 -13.26
N ALA A 134 5.65 -1.44 -12.56
CA ALA A 134 6.71 -2.43 -12.77
C ALA A 134 6.68 -3.01 -14.18
N ASN A 135 5.49 -3.31 -14.73
CA ASN A 135 5.32 -3.76 -16.11
C ASN A 135 5.76 -2.69 -17.13
N ALA A 136 5.62 -1.42 -16.81
CA ALA A 136 6.10 -0.29 -17.60
C ALA A 136 7.58 0.07 -17.33
N ASN A 137 8.29 -0.73 -16.52
CA ASN A 137 9.66 -0.49 -16.08
C ASN A 137 9.87 0.89 -15.43
N ARG A 138 8.91 1.29 -14.59
CA ARG A 138 8.89 2.59 -13.90
C ARG A 138 8.78 2.41 -12.38
N PRO A 139 9.35 3.32 -11.56
CA PRO A 139 9.15 3.30 -10.12
C PRO A 139 7.69 3.63 -9.79
N SER A 140 7.09 2.83 -8.93
CA SER A 140 5.71 3.03 -8.48
C SER A 140 5.60 4.23 -7.54
N PRO A 141 4.71 5.19 -7.80
CA PRO A 141 4.44 6.27 -6.86
C PRO A 141 3.85 5.78 -5.53
N TYR A 142 3.28 4.60 -5.50
CA TYR A 142 2.73 3.99 -4.29
C TYR A 142 3.76 3.88 -3.17
N ILE A 143 5.02 3.61 -3.51
CA ILE A 143 6.12 3.47 -2.55
C ILE A 143 7.22 4.54 -2.72
N TRP A 144 7.41 5.11 -3.90
CA TRP A 144 8.53 6.01 -4.17
C TRP A 144 8.16 7.50 -4.24
N SER A 145 6.86 7.83 -4.21
CA SER A 145 6.44 9.23 -4.21
C SER A 145 7.02 9.99 -3.01
N GLY A 146 7.59 11.16 -3.26
CA GLY A 146 8.27 11.99 -2.27
C GLY A 146 9.74 11.69 -2.10
N THR A 147 10.30 10.77 -2.86
CA THR A 147 11.75 10.48 -2.91
C THR A 147 12.34 10.88 -4.26
N ASP A 148 13.67 10.92 -4.34
CA ASP A 148 14.44 11.14 -5.57
C ASP A 148 14.35 9.94 -6.56
N GLN A 149 13.78 8.82 -6.15
CA GLN A 149 13.54 7.64 -7.00
C GLN A 149 12.31 7.79 -7.90
N TYR A 150 11.47 8.80 -7.67
CA TYR A 150 10.25 9.07 -8.43
C TYR A 150 10.17 10.56 -8.80
N SER A 151 9.91 10.83 -10.07
CA SER A 151 9.74 12.21 -10.56
C SER A 151 8.30 12.51 -10.95
N ILE A 152 7.75 11.72 -11.87
CA ILE A 152 6.44 11.96 -12.46
C ILE A 152 5.86 10.64 -13.01
N GLY A 153 4.57 10.59 -13.11
CA GLY A 153 3.81 9.50 -13.72
C GLY A 153 2.84 8.86 -12.73
N LYS A 154 1.54 9.07 -12.96
CA LYS A 154 0.47 8.50 -12.15
C LYS A 154 -0.59 7.87 -13.04
N VAL A 155 -1.04 6.68 -12.71
CA VAL A 155 -2.27 6.11 -13.27
C VAL A 155 -3.43 6.75 -12.53
N VAL A 156 -4.27 7.48 -13.24
CA VAL A 156 -5.40 8.23 -12.66
C VAL A 156 -6.69 7.42 -12.74
N VAL A 157 -6.84 6.64 -13.81
CA VAL A 157 -7.97 5.74 -14.03
C VAL A 157 -7.44 4.32 -14.05
N ASP A 158 -8.14 3.39 -13.41
CA ASP A 158 -7.72 2.00 -13.35
C ASP A 158 -7.52 1.42 -14.76
N HIS A 159 -6.43 0.69 -14.98
CA HIS A 159 -5.97 0.24 -16.29
C HIS A 159 -5.71 1.34 -17.34
N GLY A 160 -5.74 2.61 -16.94
CA GLY A 160 -5.44 3.75 -17.81
C GLY A 160 -3.93 3.96 -18.05
N PRO A 161 -3.58 4.90 -18.93
CA PRO A 161 -2.19 5.26 -19.18
C PRO A 161 -1.54 5.93 -17.96
N ILE A 162 -0.20 5.89 -17.93
CA ILE A 162 0.55 6.67 -16.94
C ILE A 162 0.60 8.11 -17.43
N GLU A 163 -0.12 8.99 -16.75
CA GLU A 163 -0.18 10.41 -17.06
C GLU A 163 0.99 11.20 -16.45
N PRO A 164 1.40 12.34 -17.02
CA PRO A 164 2.49 13.16 -16.51
C PRO A 164 2.06 13.99 -15.28
N ILE A 165 1.58 13.32 -14.25
CA ILE A 165 1.09 13.89 -12.99
C ILE A 165 1.99 13.40 -11.86
N VAL A 166 2.33 14.28 -10.92
CA VAL A 166 3.06 13.93 -9.69
C VAL A 166 2.07 13.43 -8.66
N ASP A 167 2.31 12.24 -8.12
CA ASP A 167 1.53 11.72 -7.00
C ASP A 167 1.86 12.49 -5.71
N LYS A 168 0.89 13.23 -5.19
CA LYS A 168 1.02 13.99 -3.93
C LYS A 168 0.34 13.31 -2.74
N GLN A 169 -0.09 12.07 -2.89
CA GLN A 169 -0.89 11.39 -1.85
C GLN A 169 -2.13 12.23 -1.47
N ASP A 170 -2.79 12.80 -2.47
CA ASP A 170 -3.95 13.64 -2.22
C ASP A 170 -5.09 12.81 -1.61
N ARG A 171 -5.60 13.26 -0.47
CA ARG A 171 -6.54 12.56 0.43
C ARG A 171 -7.91 12.21 -0.21
N LYS A 172 -8.13 12.55 -1.47
CA LYS A 172 -9.46 12.50 -2.08
C LYS A 172 -9.69 11.42 -3.12
N ARG A 173 -8.67 10.65 -3.51
CA ARG A 173 -8.89 9.54 -4.47
C ARG A 173 -8.04 8.35 -4.09
N SER A 174 -8.64 7.39 -3.39
CA SER A 174 -8.13 6.02 -3.44
C SER A 174 -8.14 5.59 -4.92
N CYS A 175 -7.05 5.06 -5.42
CA CYS A 175 -6.95 4.49 -6.76
C CYS A 175 -7.75 3.18 -6.86
N ARG A 176 -9.01 3.19 -6.42
CA ARG A 176 -9.85 2.00 -6.39
C ARG A 176 -11.25 2.30 -6.87
N GLU A 177 -11.37 2.76 -8.07
CA GLU A 177 -12.44 2.32 -8.94
C GLU A 177 -11.89 1.13 -9.75
N ARG A 178 -11.81 -0.02 -9.11
CA ARG A 178 -11.57 -1.28 -9.81
C ARG A 178 -12.92 -1.82 -10.23
N VAL A 179 -13.20 -1.78 -11.50
CA VAL A 179 -14.24 -2.59 -12.13
C VAL A 179 -13.82 -4.04 -12.15
#